data_12d7296580085d4eec10e90e8e81c0c8
#
_entry.id   12d7296580085d4eec10e90e8e81c0c8
#
_cell.length_a   1.000
_cell.length_b   1.000
_cell.length_c   1.000
_cell.angle_alpha   90.00
_cell.angle_beta   90.00
_cell.angle_gamma   90.00
#
_symmetry.space_group_name_H-M   'P 1'
#
loop_
_entity.id
_entity.type
_entity.pdbx_description
1 polymer ?
#
loop_
_entity_poly.entity_id
_entity_poly.type
_entity_poly.pdbx_seq_one_letter_code
_entity_poly.pdbx_strand_id
1 'polypeptide(L)'
;MTLLQGCLLVSVLLFAIGLAGAVTRRNAILALVGIELMLNAANLNFIAFWRYGPHPEALSGVMVVIFSIAIAAAEAAVGLELIIAIYRHYRTVNLDEIKNLKG
;
A
#
# COMPACT_ATOMS: atom_id res chain seq x y z
N MET A 1 11.25 -4.14 -24.78
CA MET A 1 10.46 -4.35 -23.53
C MET A 1 8.99 -4.48 -23.89
N THR A 2 8.35 -5.53 -23.39
CA THR A 2 6.91 -5.72 -23.61
C THR A 2 6.11 -4.82 -22.66
N LEU A 3 4.81 -4.67 -22.94
CA LEU A 3 3.94 -3.91 -22.04
C LEU A 3 3.88 -4.54 -20.65
N LEU A 4 3.87 -5.88 -20.59
CA LEU A 4 3.89 -6.59 -19.31
C LEU A 4 5.17 -6.27 -18.54
N GLN A 5 6.31 -6.32 -19.20
CA GLN A 5 7.59 -5.99 -18.54
C GLN A 5 7.60 -4.55 -18.05
N GLY A 6 7.03 -3.62 -18.81
CA GLY A 6 6.90 -2.24 -18.40
C GLY A 6 6.05 -2.08 -17.14
N CYS A 7 4.92 -2.78 -17.07
CA CYS A 7 4.06 -2.77 -15.89
C CYS A 7 4.77 -3.35 -14.67
N LEU A 8 5.51 -4.45 -14.85
CA LEU A 8 6.25 -5.07 -13.76
C LEU A 8 7.37 -4.16 -13.26
N LEU A 9 8.04 -3.45 -14.16
CA LEU A 9 9.08 -2.51 -13.79
C LEU A 9 8.51 -1.37 -12.93
N VAL A 10 7.38 -0.79 -13.36
CA VAL A 10 6.70 0.26 -12.58
C VAL A 10 6.29 -0.28 -11.22
N SER A 11 5.77 -1.48 -11.17
CA SER A 11 5.37 -2.13 -9.93
C SER A 11 6.54 -2.30 -8.97
N VAL A 12 7.69 -2.74 -9.46
CA VAL A 12 8.90 -2.89 -8.64
C VAL A 12 9.34 -1.55 -8.08
N LEU A 13 9.31 -0.50 -8.91
CA LEU A 13 9.69 0.84 -8.47
C LEU A 13 8.72 1.37 -7.40
N LEU A 14 7.43 1.20 -7.60
CA LEU A 14 6.42 1.59 -6.61
C LEU A 14 6.61 0.84 -5.30
N PHE A 15 6.85 -0.46 -5.38
CA PHE A 15 7.07 -1.27 -4.18
C PHE A 15 8.31 -0.81 -3.43
N ALA A 16 9.40 -0.56 -4.16
CA ALA A 16 10.65 -0.10 -3.55
C ALA A 16 10.49 1.25 -2.87
N ILE A 17 9.80 2.19 -3.52
CA ILE A 17 9.53 3.51 -2.95
C ILE A 17 8.65 3.38 -1.71
N GLY A 18 7.60 2.56 -1.79
CA GLY A 18 6.71 2.32 -0.68
C GLY A 18 7.41 1.68 0.50
N LEU A 19 8.24 0.68 0.24
CA LEU A 19 9.01 0.01 1.28
C LEU A 19 9.98 0.99 1.95
N ALA A 20 10.71 1.78 1.17
CA ALA A 20 11.61 2.78 1.70
C ALA A 20 10.86 3.78 2.59
N GLY A 21 9.70 4.25 2.15
CA GLY A 21 8.87 5.15 2.94
C GLY A 21 8.38 4.51 4.23
N ALA A 22 7.95 3.25 4.15
CA ALA A 22 7.41 2.56 5.32
C ALA A 22 8.45 2.32 6.41
N VAL A 23 9.70 1.98 6.01
CA VAL A 23 10.73 1.61 6.99
C VAL A 23 11.60 2.78 7.44
N THR A 24 11.65 3.89 6.69
CA THR A 24 12.53 5.00 7.01
C THR A 24 11.83 6.17 7.68
N ARG A 25 10.51 6.27 7.55
CA ARG A 25 9.77 7.41 8.09
C ARG A 25 9.30 7.15 9.50
N ARG A 26 9.50 8.15 10.38
CA ARG A 26 9.01 8.11 11.75
C ARG A 26 7.56 8.57 11.84
N ASN A 27 7.11 9.36 10.89
CA ASN A 27 5.75 9.86 10.81
C ASN A 27 4.81 8.73 10.41
N ALA A 28 3.80 8.46 11.22
CA ALA A 28 2.87 7.34 11.00
C ALA A 28 2.08 7.50 9.70
N ILE A 29 1.74 8.73 9.32
CA ILE A 29 0.99 8.98 8.08
C ILE A 29 1.86 8.62 6.87
N LEU A 30 3.12 9.02 6.88
CA LEU A 30 4.03 8.71 5.77
C LEU A 30 4.34 7.20 5.71
N ALA A 31 4.43 6.54 6.86
CA ALA A 31 4.58 5.08 6.90
C ALA A 31 3.35 4.40 6.30
N LEU A 32 2.16 4.88 6.61
CA LEU A 32 0.92 4.35 6.03
C LEU A 32 0.88 4.56 4.52
N VAL A 33 1.29 5.73 4.04
CA VAL A 33 1.38 6.01 2.60
C VAL A 33 2.33 5.02 1.93
N GLY A 34 3.47 4.72 2.56
CA GLY A 34 4.42 3.74 2.05
C GLY A 34 3.82 2.36 1.90
N ILE A 35 3.08 1.92 2.91
CA ILE A 35 2.39 0.62 2.88
C ILE A 35 1.34 0.61 1.76
N GLU A 36 0.60 1.70 1.57
CA GLU A 36 -0.40 1.79 0.51
C GLU A 36 0.23 1.73 -0.87
N LEU A 37 1.41 2.33 -1.06
CA LEU A 37 2.15 2.21 -2.32
C LEU A 37 2.57 0.76 -2.58
N MET A 38 2.98 0.04 -1.54
CA MET A 38 3.33 -1.38 -1.66
C MET A 38 2.11 -2.22 -2.08
N LEU A 39 0.95 -1.94 -1.49
CA LEU A 39 -0.29 -2.63 -1.86
C LEU A 39 -0.71 -2.30 -3.29
N ASN A 40 -0.56 -1.04 -3.70
CA ASN A 40 -0.85 -0.64 -5.08
C ASN A 40 0.08 -1.33 -6.07
N ALA A 41 1.34 -1.51 -5.70
CA ALA A 41 2.29 -2.25 -6.53
C ALA A 41 1.85 -3.70 -6.71
N ALA A 42 1.40 -4.34 -5.65
CA ALA A 42 0.88 -5.71 -5.72
C ALA A 42 -0.36 -5.78 -6.62
N ASN A 43 -1.27 -4.82 -6.50
CA ASN A 43 -2.46 -4.77 -7.33
C ASN A 43 -2.12 -4.56 -8.81
N LEU A 44 -1.12 -3.73 -9.09
CA LEU A 44 -0.64 -3.53 -10.46
C LEU A 44 -0.11 -4.83 -11.04
N ASN A 45 0.60 -5.64 -10.24
CA ASN A 45 1.07 -6.95 -10.68
C ASN A 45 -0.11 -7.87 -11.04
N PHE A 46 -1.14 -7.93 -10.19
CA PHE A 46 -2.32 -8.74 -10.49
C PHE A 46 -2.99 -8.32 -11.78
N ILE A 47 -3.16 -7.02 -11.98
CA ILE A 47 -3.78 -6.47 -13.20
C ILE A 47 -2.92 -6.82 -14.41
N ALA A 48 -1.60 -6.65 -14.31
CA ALA A 48 -0.69 -6.90 -15.43
C ALA A 48 -0.69 -8.39 -15.82
N PHE A 49 -0.61 -9.28 -14.84
CA PHE A 49 -0.61 -10.71 -15.11
C PHE A 49 -1.96 -11.18 -15.66
N TRP A 50 -3.05 -10.60 -15.20
CA TRP A 50 -4.36 -10.90 -15.76
C TRP A 50 -4.48 -10.37 -17.19
N ARG A 51 -4.16 -9.10 -17.42
CA ARG A 51 -4.35 -8.42 -18.71
C ARG A 51 -3.51 -9.04 -19.82
N TYR A 52 -2.28 -9.41 -19.49
CA TYR A 52 -1.33 -9.96 -20.47
C TYR A 52 -1.12 -11.47 -20.32
N GLY A 53 -1.95 -12.12 -19.53
CA GLY A 53 -1.93 -13.55 -19.35
C GLY A 53 -2.74 -14.30 -20.41
N PRO A 54 -2.84 -15.62 -20.27
CA PRO A 54 -3.51 -16.46 -21.28
C PRO A 54 -5.03 -16.29 -21.31
N HIS A 55 -5.65 -15.76 -20.25
CA HIS A 55 -7.10 -15.62 -20.15
C HIS A 55 -7.51 -14.24 -19.68
N PRO A 56 -7.22 -13.17 -20.49
CA PRO A 56 -7.58 -11.80 -20.07
C PRO A 56 -9.09 -11.56 -20.01
N GLU A 57 -9.89 -12.44 -20.63
CA GLU A 57 -11.36 -12.40 -20.56
C GLU A 57 -11.90 -13.00 -19.26
N ALA A 58 -11.06 -13.63 -18.43
CA ALA A 58 -11.53 -14.29 -17.21
C ALA A 58 -11.99 -13.25 -16.18
N LEU A 59 -13.23 -13.37 -15.77
CA LEU A 59 -13.83 -12.46 -14.79
C LEU A 59 -13.18 -12.59 -13.42
N SER A 60 -12.69 -13.79 -13.08
CA SER A 60 -12.06 -14.05 -11.79
C SER A 60 -10.86 -13.15 -11.52
N GLY A 61 -10.06 -12.83 -12.54
CA GLY A 61 -8.92 -11.93 -12.40
C GLY A 61 -9.34 -10.52 -12.01
N VAL A 62 -10.37 -10.00 -12.68
CA VAL A 62 -10.92 -8.68 -12.38
C VAL A 62 -11.48 -8.64 -10.96
N MET A 63 -12.22 -9.68 -10.58
CA MET A 63 -12.84 -9.74 -9.26
C MET A 63 -11.81 -9.79 -8.15
N VAL A 64 -10.71 -10.52 -8.33
CA VAL A 64 -9.62 -10.56 -7.34
C VAL A 64 -9.00 -9.17 -7.17
N VAL A 65 -8.78 -8.46 -8.28
CA VAL A 65 -8.20 -7.11 -8.22
C VAL A 65 -9.13 -6.13 -7.52
N ILE A 66 -10.43 -6.15 -7.86
CA ILE A 66 -11.42 -5.26 -7.24
C ILE A 66 -11.50 -5.53 -5.75
N PHE A 67 -11.54 -6.81 -5.36
CA PHE A 67 -11.59 -7.19 -3.95
C PHE A 67 -10.33 -6.74 -3.21
N SER A 68 -9.18 -6.90 -3.83
CA SER A 68 -7.89 -6.48 -3.26
C SER A 68 -7.84 -4.97 -3.05
N ILE A 69 -8.34 -4.20 -4.02
CA ILE A 69 -8.41 -2.74 -3.91
C ILE A 69 -9.36 -2.33 -2.77
N ALA A 70 -10.50 -3.01 -2.65
CA ALA A 70 -11.46 -2.72 -1.58
C ALA A 70 -10.85 -3.00 -0.21
N ILE A 71 -10.11 -4.09 -0.05
CA ILE A 71 -9.42 -4.41 1.20
C ILE A 71 -8.37 -3.35 1.50
N ALA A 72 -7.58 -2.95 0.51
CA ALA A 72 -6.55 -1.93 0.69
C ALA A 72 -7.17 -0.61 1.14
N ALA A 73 -8.29 -0.22 0.56
CA ALA A 73 -9.00 0.99 0.94
C ALA A 73 -9.52 0.91 2.38
N ALA A 74 -10.05 -0.24 2.77
CA ALA A 74 -10.53 -0.44 4.14
C ALA A 74 -9.38 -0.38 5.15
N GLU A 75 -8.25 -0.99 4.83
CA GLU A 75 -7.06 -0.96 5.68
C GLU A 75 -6.53 0.47 5.83
N ALA A 76 -6.53 1.25 4.75
CA ALA A 76 -6.10 2.65 4.79
C ALA A 76 -7.03 3.46 5.70
N ALA A 77 -8.33 3.25 5.60
CA ALA A 77 -9.31 3.95 6.43
C ALA A 77 -9.11 3.63 7.91
N VAL A 78 -8.97 2.35 8.24
CA VAL A 78 -8.74 1.92 9.63
C VAL A 78 -7.40 2.45 10.15
N GLY A 79 -6.36 2.35 9.34
CA GLY A 79 -5.04 2.85 9.71
C GLY A 79 -5.05 4.35 9.98
N LEU A 80 -5.74 5.12 9.14
CA LEU A 80 -5.85 6.55 9.32
C LEU A 80 -6.65 6.91 10.58
N GLU A 81 -7.74 6.16 10.86
CA GLU A 81 -8.49 6.35 12.10
C GLU A 81 -7.64 6.10 13.33
N LEU A 82 -6.83 5.05 13.32
CA LEU A 82 -5.93 4.74 14.42
C LEU A 82 -4.90 5.86 14.62
N ILE A 83 -4.35 6.39 13.52
CA ILE A 83 -3.40 7.49 13.59
C ILE A 83 -4.06 8.74 14.20
N ILE A 84 -5.29 9.04 13.80
CA ILE A 84 -6.04 10.17 14.34
C ILE A 84 -6.29 9.97 15.84
N ALA A 85 -6.68 8.77 16.24
CA ALA A 85 -6.93 8.46 17.65
C ALA A 85 -5.64 8.59 18.48
N ILE A 86 -4.53 8.12 17.96
CA ILE A 86 -3.23 8.27 18.62
C ILE A 86 -2.85 9.74 18.74
N TYR A 87 -3.05 10.51 17.69
CA TYR A 87 -2.75 11.95 17.70
C TYR A 87 -3.59 12.68 18.75
N ARG A 88 -4.88 12.34 18.86
CA ARG A 88 -5.75 12.96 19.86
C ARG A 88 -5.26 12.68 21.28
N HIS A 89 -4.67 11.51 21.50
CA HIS A 89 -4.21 11.11 22.82
C HIS A 89 -2.80 11.65 23.13
N TYR A 90 -1.87 11.55 22.19
CA TYR A 90 -0.46 11.91 22.41
C TYR A 90 -0.03 13.20 21.75
N ARG A 91 -0.88 13.79 20.92
CA ARG A 91 -0.58 15.02 20.16
C ARG A 91 0.62 14.92 19.24
N THR A 92 0.95 13.71 18.80
CA THR A 92 2.02 13.48 17.86
C THR A 92 1.66 12.31 16.94
N VAL A 93 2.19 12.34 15.70
CA VAL A 93 2.10 11.21 14.77
C VAL A 93 3.47 10.54 14.59
N ASN A 94 4.48 11.00 15.31
CA ASN A 94 5.82 10.41 15.25
C ASN A 94 5.86 9.20 16.19
N LEU A 95 6.15 8.04 15.62
CA LEU A 95 6.09 6.76 16.34
C LEU A 95 7.12 6.68 17.47
N ASP A 96 8.29 7.27 17.29
CA ASP A 96 9.32 7.28 18.33
C ASP A 96 8.94 8.13 19.53
N GLU A 97 8.20 9.23 19.32
CA GLU A 97 7.70 10.07 20.41
C GLU A 97 6.64 9.34 21.21
N ILE A 98 5.75 8.60 20.54
CA ILE A 98 4.73 7.79 21.21
C ILE A 98 5.39 6.75 22.10
N LYS A 99 6.45 6.12 21.65
CA LYS A 99 7.20 5.14 22.40
C LYS A 99 7.79 5.74 23.68
N ASN A 100 8.30 6.96 23.60
CA ASN A 100 8.85 7.67 24.76
C ASN A 100 7.79 8.07 25.77
N LEU A 101 6.63 8.49 25.28
CA LEU A 101 5.52 8.89 26.17
C LEU A 101 4.94 7.73 26.94
N LYS A 102 5.12 6.53 26.46
CA LYS A 102 4.61 5.33 27.11
C LYS A 102 5.42 4.94 28.34
N GLY A 103 6.66 5.30 28.34
CA GLY A 103 7.55 5.06 29.49
C GLY A 103 7.31 6.07 30.63
#